data_86bdb4c342a9a2cab10f8362b323657e
#
_entry.id   86bdb4c342a9a2cab10f8362b323657e
#
_cell.length_a   1.000
_cell.length_b   1.000
_cell.length_c   1.000
_cell.angle_alpha   90.00
_cell.angle_beta   90.00
_cell.angle_gamma   90.00
#
_symmetry.space_group_name_H-M   'P 1'
#
loop_
_entity.id
_entity.type
_entity.pdbx_description
1 polymer ?
#
loop_
_entity_poly.entity_id
_entity_poly.type
_entity_poly.pdbx_seq_one_letter_code
_entity_poly.pdbx_strand_id
1 'polypeptide(L)'
;MRPKHLAIELSKLIPHPQHNVNLEQYATEGDLAAFFVLAVDQLEDISGKTIVDIGSGNGVLGIGCAILGAKKTILIEADDDVSKVAVQNIATITQKYPTDIKAINCHIGKDEHPSVDHCDIVIMNPPWGFQTNKADRPLLDYGFSLKPHSLYVLSL
;
A
#
# COMPACT_ATOMS: atom_id res chain seq x y z
N MET A 1 -17.16 1.16 -6.95
CA MET A 1 -16.71 -0.19 -7.42
C MET A 1 -17.23 -1.27 -6.47
N ARG A 2 -17.62 -2.38 -7.02
CA ARG A 2 -18.11 -3.50 -6.18
C ARG A 2 -16.94 -4.20 -5.51
N PRO A 3 -17.07 -4.60 -4.22
CA PRO A 3 -15.99 -5.26 -3.48
C PRO A 3 -15.38 -6.47 -4.19
N LYS A 4 -16.22 -7.30 -4.77
CA LYS A 4 -15.77 -8.49 -5.49
C LYS A 4 -14.91 -8.14 -6.71
N HIS A 5 -15.26 -7.09 -7.43
CA HIS A 5 -14.49 -6.64 -8.59
C HIS A 5 -13.10 -6.13 -8.16
N LEU A 6 -13.05 -5.33 -7.11
CA LEU A 6 -11.77 -4.84 -6.58
C LEU A 6 -10.90 -6.01 -6.11
N ALA A 7 -11.47 -6.95 -5.38
CA ALA A 7 -10.74 -8.13 -4.91
C ALA A 7 -10.14 -8.93 -6.08
N ILE A 8 -10.90 -9.12 -7.15
CA ILE A 8 -10.42 -9.80 -8.35
C ILE A 8 -9.25 -9.05 -8.99
N GLU A 9 -9.37 -7.74 -9.15
CA GLU A 9 -8.29 -6.92 -9.72
C GLU A 9 -7.02 -7.01 -8.88
N LEU A 10 -7.13 -6.92 -7.56
CA LEU A 10 -5.97 -7.00 -6.67
C LEU A 10 -5.37 -8.41 -6.63
N SER A 11 -6.18 -9.45 -6.79
CA SER A 11 -5.70 -10.83 -6.82
C SER A 11 -4.86 -11.16 -8.07
N LYS A 12 -4.96 -10.34 -9.11
CA LYS A 12 -4.16 -10.49 -10.33
C LYS A 12 -2.76 -9.92 -10.23
N LEU A 13 -2.47 -9.15 -9.20
CA LEU A 13 -1.16 -8.55 -9.01
C LEU A 13 -0.11 -9.61 -8.69
N ILE A 14 1.13 -9.34 -9.09
CA ILE A 14 2.27 -10.19 -8.72
C ILE A 14 2.41 -10.11 -7.19
N PRO A 15 2.50 -11.26 -6.51
CA PRO A 15 2.54 -11.29 -5.05
C PRO A 15 3.92 -10.90 -4.51
N HIS A 16 3.97 -10.76 -3.19
CA HIS A 16 5.24 -10.56 -2.49
C HIS A 16 6.18 -11.74 -2.77
N PRO A 17 7.40 -11.48 -3.25
CA PRO A 17 8.29 -12.55 -3.73
C PRO A 17 8.78 -13.51 -2.65
N GLN A 18 8.68 -13.14 -1.37
CA GLN A 18 9.10 -14.00 -0.26
C GLN A 18 7.98 -14.85 0.30
N HIS A 19 6.78 -14.74 -0.24
CA HIS A 19 5.70 -15.61 0.16
C HIS A 19 5.78 -16.93 -0.58
N ASN A 20 5.74 -18.04 0.17
CA ASN A 20 5.48 -19.36 -0.42
C ASN A 20 4.02 -19.38 -0.84
N VAL A 21 3.78 -18.95 -2.05
CA VAL A 21 2.44 -18.65 -2.44
C VAL A 21 1.81 -19.78 -3.17
N ASN A 22 0.75 -20.31 -2.61
CA ASN A 22 -0.24 -21.05 -3.35
C ASN A 22 -1.35 -20.07 -3.77
N LEU A 23 -2.20 -20.50 -4.68
CA LEU A 23 -3.28 -19.67 -5.22
C LEU A 23 -4.24 -19.16 -4.15
N GLU A 24 -4.40 -19.89 -3.05
CA GLU A 24 -5.27 -19.49 -1.95
C GLU A 24 -4.75 -18.25 -1.21
N GLN A 25 -3.42 -18.17 -1.02
CA GLN A 25 -2.83 -17.00 -0.36
C GLN A 25 -3.00 -15.74 -1.20
N TYR A 26 -2.89 -15.84 -2.53
CA TYR A 26 -3.12 -14.72 -3.43
C TYR A 26 -4.55 -14.19 -3.33
N ALA A 27 -5.52 -15.09 -3.37
CA ALA A 27 -6.91 -14.70 -3.25
C ALA A 27 -7.19 -14.06 -1.91
N THR A 28 -6.62 -14.60 -0.82
CA THR A 28 -6.78 -14.06 0.53
C THR A 28 -6.18 -12.66 0.63
N GLU A 29 -5.01 -12.44 0.05
CA GLU A 29 -4.40 -11.10 0.03
C GLU A 29 -5.28 -10.09 -0.72
N GLY A 30 -5.79 -10.46 -1.88
CA GLY A 30 -6.67 -9.60 -2.66
C GLY A 30 -7.97 -9.29 -1.94
N ASP A 31 -8.59 -10.28 -1.32
CA ASP A 31 -9.82 -10.11 -0.54
C ASP A 31 -9.59 -9.21 0.67
N LEU A 32 -8.53 -9.46 1.42
CA LEU A 32 -8.21 -8.67 2.61
C LEU A 32 -7.87 -7.23 2.24
N ALA A 33 -7.08 -7.05 1.19
CA ALA A 33 -6.71 -5.73 0.71
C ALA A 33 -7.93 -4.95 0.23
N ALA A 34 -8.82 -5.58 -0.52
CA ALA A 34 -10.06 -4.97 -0.97
C ALA A 34 -10.93 -4.56 0.21
N PHE A 35 -11.08 -5.44 1.19
CA PHE A 35 -11.84 -5.14 2.40
C PHE A 35 -11.28 -3.93 3.13
N PHE A 36 -9.96 -3.90 3.35
CA PHE A 36 -9.29 -2.80 4.05
C PHE A 36 -9.48 -1.48 3.31
N VAL A 37 -9.17 -1.46 2.03
CA VAL A 37 -9.23 -0.23 1.22
C VAL A 37 -10.67 0.29 1.11
N LEU A 38 -11.64 -0.60 0.96
CA LEU A 38 -13.04 -0.21 0.92
C LEU A 38 -13.54 0.30 2.26
N ALA A 39 -13.03 -0.24 3.38
CA ALA A 39 -13.34 0.27 4.71
C ALA A 39 -12.82 1.71 4.87
N VAL A 40 -11.59 1.98 4.43
CA VAL A 40 -11.04 3.33 4.45
C VAL A 40 -11.88 4.27 3.59
N ASP A 41 -12.25 3.81 2.38
CA ASP A 41 -13.06 4.60 1.45
C ASP A 41 -14.43 4.97 2.05
N GLN A 42 -15.03 4.07 2.79
CA GLN A 42 -16.29 4.33 3.49
C GLN A 42 -16.13 5.39 4.58
N LEU A 43 -14.99 5.41 5.26
CA LEU A 43 -14.75 6.34 6.37
C LEU A 43 -14.42 7.74 5.89
N GLU A 44 -13.73 7.91 4.77
CA GLU A 44 -13.31 9.26 4.37
C GLU A 44 -13.17 9.51 2.87
N ASP A 45 -13.68 8.67 2.02
CA ASP A 45 -13.67 8.86 0.56
C ASP A 45 -12.25 9.05 0.00
N ILE A 46 -11.69 7.97 -0.55
CA ILE A 46 -10.33 7.97 -1.11
C ILE A 46 -10.22 8.83 -2.38
N SER A 47 -11.32 9.00 -3.11
CA SER A 47 -11.29 9.72 -4.39
C SER A 47 -10.74 11.13 -4.23
N GLY A 48 -9.78 11.48 -5.08
CA GLY A 48 -9.18 12.82 -5.11
C GLY A 48 -8.12 13.08 -4.03
N LYS A 49 -7.80 12.10 -3.20
CA LYS A 49 -6.84 12.26 -2.10
C LYS A 49 -5.46 11.72 -2.44
N THR A 50 -4.46 12.23 -1.75
CA THR A 50 -3.08 11.73 -1.82
C THR A 50 -2.86 10.72 -0.72
N ILE A 51 -2.44 9.52 -1.12
CA ILE A 51 -2.25 8.36 -0.24
C ILE A 51 -0.76 8.02 -0.19
N VAL A 52 -0.25 7.77 1.02
CA VAL A 52 1.09 7.21 1.20
C VAL A 52 0.95 5.85 1.85
N ASP A 53 1.48 4.83 1.18
CA ASP A 53 1.49 3.44 1.64
C ASP A 53 2.90 3.12 2.13
N ILE A 54 3.07 3.03 3.45
CA ILE A 54 4.37 2.80 4.09
C ILE A 54 4.54 1.32 4.36
N GLY A 55 5.66 0.75 3.89
CA GLY A 55 5.85 -0.69 3.92
C GLY A 55 4.94 -1.37 2.90
N SER A 56 4.95 -0.84 1.69
CA SER A 56 3.92 -1.15 0.68
C SER A 56 3.98 -2.56 0.11
N GLY A 57 5.10 -3.28 0.31
CA GLY A 57 5.25 -4.60 -0.25
C GLY A 57 5.09 -4.60 -1.77
N ASN A 58 4.27 -5.50 -2.28
CA ASN A 58 3.96 -5.56 -3.72
C ASN A 58 3.02 -4.46 -4.20
N GLY A 59 2.58 -3.57 -3.31
CA GLY A 59 1.75 -2.42 -3.64
C GLY A 59 0.25 -2.64 -3.56
N VAL A 60 -0.21 -3.77 -3.07
CA VAL A 60 -1.63 -4.17 -3.14
C VAL A 60 -2.58 -3.16 -2.51
N LEU A 61 -2.24 -2.60 -1.34
CA LEU A 61 -3.12 -1.62 -0.68
C LEU A 61 -3.14 -0.28 -1.42
N GLY A 62 -1.97 0.26 -1.71
CA GLY A 62 -1.87 1.55 -2.42
C GLY A 62 -2.49 1.48 -3.81
N ILE A 63 -2.27 0.38 -4.53
CA ILE A 63 -2.89 0.16 -5.83
C ILE A 63 -4.41 0.10 -5.70
N GLY A 64 -4.92 -0.55 -4.66
CA GLY A 64 -6.36 -0.54 -4.37
C GLY A 64 -6.90 0.87 -4.21
N CYS A 65 -6.20 1.74 -3.49
CA CYS A 65 -6.58 3.14 -3.36
C CYS A 65 -6.58 3.86 -4.71
N ALA A 66 -5.58 3.59 -5.54
CA ALA A 66 -5.49 4.18 -6.87
C ALA A 66 -6.67 3.78 -7.75
N ILE A 67 -7.05 2.51 -7.72
CA ILE A 67 -8.22 2.02 -8.46
C ILE A 67 -9.50 2.72 -8.01
N LEU A 68 -9.62 3.04 -6.73
CA LEU A 68 -10.77 3.76 -6.17
C LEU A 68 -10.74 5.27 -6.45
N GLY A 69 -9.74 5.77 -7.16
CA GLY A 69 -9.72 7.14 -7.61
C GLY A 69 -8.82 8.09 -6.81
N ALA A 70 -7.88 7.56 -6.03
CA ALA A 70 -6.90 8.42 -5.37
C ALA A 70 -6.22 9.33 -6.40
N LYS A 71 -6.03 10.59 -6.05
CA LYS A 71 -5.36 11.56 -6.93
C LYS A 71 -3.90 11.20 -7.17
N LYS A 72 -3.22 10.78 -6.11
CA LYS A 72 -1.83 10.37 -6.14
C LYS A 72 -1.58 9.32 -5.06
N THR A 73 -0.82 8.31 -5.41
CA THR A 73 -0.45 7.24 -4.46
C THR A 73 1.06 7.07 -4.47
N ILE A 74 1.66 7.08 -3.29
CA ILE A 74 3.11 6.88 -3.12
C ILE A 74 3.31 5.61 -2.32
N LEU A 75 4.05 4.65 -2.91
CA LEU A 75 4.38 3.38 -2.28
C LEU A 75 5.82 3.45 -1.80
N ILE A 76 6.06 3.17 -0.51
CA ILE A 76 7.39 3.19 0.07
C ILE A 76 7.72 1.79 0.59
N GLU A 77 8.77 1.18 0.06
CA GLU A 77 9.19 -0.18 0.41
C GLU A 77 10.70 -0.25 0.60
N ALA A 78 11.13 -0.89 1.69
CA ALA A 78 12.54 -1.00 2.05
C ALA A 78 13.29 -2.02 1.18
N ASP A 79 12.67 -3.14 0.85
CA ASP A 79 13.30 -4.22 0.09
C ASP A 79 13.30 -3.88 -1.40
N ASP A 80 14.49 -3.88 -2.00
CA ASP A 80 14.67 -3.52 -3.41
C ASP A 80 13.94 -4.48 -4.35
N ASP A 81 14.03 -5.78 -4.10
CA ASP A 81 13.37 -6.78 -4.94
C ASP A 81 11.85 -6.68 -4.85
N VAL A 82 11.33 -6.46 -3.66
CA VAL A 82 9.90 -6.27 -3.44
C VAL A 82 9.42 -4.98 -4.09
N SER A 83 10.20 -3.90 -3.99
CA SER A 83 9.89 -2.62 -4.64
C SER A 83 9.83 -2.78 -6.16
N LYS A 84 10.68 -3.59 -6.75
CA LYS A 84 10.64 -3.90 -8.18
C LYS A 84 9.35 -4.60 -8.59
N VAL A 85 8.85 -5.51 -7.75
CA VAL A 85 7.55 -6.14 -7.97
C VAL A 85 6.43 -5.10 -7.95
N ALA A 86 6.47 -4.18 -7.00
CA ALA A 86 5.50 -3.09 -6.95
C ALA A 86 5.52 -2.24 -8.24
N VAL A 87 6.71 -1.95 -8.77
CA VAL A 87 6.85 -1.21 -10.04
C VAL A 87 6.17 -1.97 -11.19
N GLN A 88 6.35 -3.29 -11.26
CA GLN A 88 5.70 -4.11 -12.27
C GLN A 88 4.17 -4.08 -12.12
N ASN A 89 3.68 -4.16 -10.90
CA ASN A 89 2.24 -4.08 -10.62
C ASN A 89 1.66 -2.72 -10.98
N ILE A 90 2.40 -1.64 -10.73
CA ILE A 90 2.00 -0.30 -11.15
C ILE A 90 1.87 -0.23 -12.67
N ALA A 91 2.85 -0.75 -13.40
CA ALA A 91 2.82 -0.75 -14.86
C ALA A 91 1.58 -1.48 -15.42
N THR A 92 1.23 -2.61 -14.79
CA THR A 92 0.04 -3.38 -15.20
C THR A 92 -1.24 -2.58 -14.96
N ILE A 93 -1.36 -1.98 -13.78
CA ILE A 93 -2.58 -1.27 -13.39
C ILE A 93 -2.77 0.03 -14.18
N THR A 94 -1.69 0.76 -14.45
CA THR A 94 -1.78 2.03 -15.18
C THR A 94 -2.20 1.86 -16.64
N GLN A 95 -2.08 0.66 -17.19
CA GLN A 95 -2.61 0.36 -18.52
C GLN A 95 -4.15 0.32 -18.53
N LYS A 96 -4.75 -0.04 -17.39
CA LYS A 96 -6.20 -0.21 -17.27
C LYS A 96 -6.88 0.96 -16.57
N TYR A 97 -6.22 1.55 -15.60
CA TYR A 97 -6.73 2.67 -14.81
C TYR A 97 -5.78 3.86 -14.92
N PRO A 98 -6.27 5.03 -15.35
CA PRO A 98 -5.42 6.23 -15.39
C PRO A 98 -5.18 6.73 -13.97
N THR A 99 -4.03 6.39 -13.40
CA THR A 99 -3.68 6.70 -12.02
C THR A 99 -2.28 7.27 -11.95
N ASP A 100 -2.01 8.08 -10.92
CA ASP A 100 -0.69 8.59 -10.60
C ASP A 100 -0.15 7.81 -9.40
N ILE A 101 0.68 6.81 -9.67
CA ILE A 101 1.28 5.97 -8.64
C ILE A 101 2.80 6.01 -8.79
N LYS A 102 3.50 6.22 -7.68
CA LYS A 102 4.95 6.23 -7.63
C LYS A 102 5.44 5.26 -6.58
N ALA A 103 6.45 4.46 -6.91
CA ALA A 103 7.14 3.59 -5.97
C ALA A 103 8.49 4.20 -5.59
N ILE A 104 8.78 4.19 -4.29
CA ILE A 104 10.05 4.66 -3.74
C ILE A 104 10.68 3.52 -2.95
N ASN A 105 11.88 3.10 -3.33
CA ASN A 105 12.67 2.15 -2.55
C ASN A 105 13.43 2.93 -1.48
N CYS A 106 12.99 2.81 -0.23
CA CYS A 106 13.58 3.52 0.88
C CYS A 106 13.38 2.74 2.17
N HIS A 107 14.44 2.60 2.94
CA HIS A 107 14.38 2.01 4.28
C HIS A 107 14.17 3.13 5.29
N ILE A 108 12.93 3.31 5.71
CA ILE A 108 12.57 4.32 6.72
C ILE A 108 13.31 4.02 8.02
N GLY A 109 13.98 5.02 8.57
CA GLY A 109 14.78 4.89 9.78
C GLY A 109 16.26 4.68 9.53
N LYS A 110 16.68 4.32 8.30
CA LYS A 110 18.08 4.17 7.91
C LYS A 110 18.50 5.12 6.79
N ASP A 111 17.65 5.22 5.76
CA ASP A 111 17.92 6.09 4.61
C ASP A 111 17.37 7.49 4.87
N GLU A 112 17.75 8.43 4.00
CA GLU A 112 17.09 9.73 3.98
C GLU A 112 15.61 9.54 3.65
N HIS A 113 14.73 10.12 4.49
CA HIS A 113 13.30 9.94 4.32
C HIS A 113 12.80 10.66 3.06
N PRO A 114 11.90 10.03 2.29
CA PRO A 114 11.31 10.68 1.13
C PRO A 114 10.58 11.95 1.51
N SER A 115 10.74 12.99 0.69
CA SER A 115 9.98 14.22 0.86
C SER A 115 8.62 14.06 0.19
N VAL A 116 7.57 14.32 0.96
CA VAL A 116 6.18 14.28 0.48
C VAL A 116 5.54 15.62 0.77
N ASP A 117 5.16 16.35 -0.28
CA ASP A 117 4.64 17.72 -0.14
C ASP A 117 3.29 17.76 0.56
N HIS A 118 2.44 16.79 0.30
CA HIS A 118 1.11 16.71 0.87
C HIS A 118 0.67 15.26 0.99
N CYS A 119 0.02 14.94 2.10
CA CYS A 119 -0.53 13.61 2.33
C CYS A 119 -1.85 13.72 3.09
N ASP A 120 -2.91 13.16 2.50
CA ASP A 120 -4.22 13.13 3.17
C ASP A 120 -4.36 11.89 4.05
N ILE A 121 -3.94 10.74 3.57
CA ILE A 121 -4.12 9.46 4.24
C ILE A 121 -2.83 8.67 4.17
N VAL A 122 -2.40 8.17 5.32
CA VAL A 122 -1.33 7.17 5.41
C VAL A 122 -1.97 5.81 5.65
N ILE A 123 -1.56 4.80 4.89
CA ILE A 123 -1.93 3.42 5.13
C ILE A 123 -0.67 2.60 5.38
N MET A 124 -0.78 1.60 6.23
CA MET A 124 0.34 0.74 6.60
C MET A 124 -0.15 -0.69 6.80
N ASN A 125 0.60 -1.63 6.24
CA ASN A 125 0.49 -3.03 6.58
C ASN A 125 1.90 -3.48 7.01
N PRO A 126 2.32 -3.14 8.24
CA PRO A 126 3.68 -3.46 8.67
C PRO A 126 3.89 -4.96 8.75
N PRO A 127 5.15 -5.42 8.60
CA PRO A 127 5.44 -6.83 8.75
C PRO A 127 4.98 -7.28 10.14
N TRP A 128 4.23 -8.37 10.18
CA TRP A 128 3.65 -8.90 11.40
C TRP A 128 4.76 -9.20 12.39
N GLY A 129 4.82 -8.34 13.40
CA GLY A 129 6.00 -8.21 14.22
C GLY A 129 6.07 -9.19 15.37
N PHE A 130 6.13 -10.43 15.07
CA PHE A 130 6.45 -11.38 16.11
C PHE A 130 7.83 -11.18 16.68
N GLN A 131 8.65 -10.39 16.00
CA GLN A 131 10.08 -10.48 16.24
C GLN A 131 10.63 -9.33 17.06
N THR A 132 10.04 -8.15 16.95
CA THR A 132 10.42 -7.04 17.83
C THR A 132 9.27 -6.05 17.92
N ASN A 133 8.89 -5.69 19.12
CA ASN A 133 7.90 -4.66 19.39
C ASN A 133 8.28 -3.27 18.88
N LYS A 134 9.46 -3.13 18.27
CA LYS A 134 10.02 -1.84 17.85
C LYS A 134 10.20 -1.71 16.33
N ALA A 135 9.95 -2.78 15.58
CA ALA A 135 10.16 -2.76 14.13
C ALA A 135 9.25 -1.75 13.40
N ASP A 136 8.05 -1.54 13.92
CA ASP A 136 7.05 -0.66 13.33
C ASP A 136 7.21 0.81 13.73
N ARG A 137 7.97 1.08 14.79
CA ARG A 137 8.06 2.42 15.37
C ARG A 137 8.58 3.46 14.38
N PRO A 138 9.69 3.21 13.65
CA PRO A 138 10.16 4.17 12.66
C PRO A 138 9.14 4.44 11.56
N LEU A 139 8.39 3.43 11.14
CA LEU A 139 7.36 3.57 10.12
C LEU A 139 6.21 4.45 10.62
N LEU A 140 5.75 4.21 11.84
CA LEU A 140 4.70 5.02 12.46
C LEU A 140 5.16 6.48 12.65
N ASP A 141 6.37 6.68 13.16
CA ASP A 141 6.92 8.02 13.36
C ASP A 141 7.01 8.79 12.04
N TYR A 142 7.46 8.14 10.97
CA TYR A 142 7.49 8.76 9.66
C TYR A 142 6.07 9.09 9.18
N GLY A 143 5.12 8.15 9.32
CA GLY A 143 3.74 8.38 8.93
C GLY A 143 3.12 9.60 9.62
N PHE A 144 3.31 9.72 10.92
CA PHE A 144 2.83 10.88 11.66
C PHE A 144 3.55 12.17 11.26
N SER A 145 4.83 12.08 10.90
CA SER A 145 5.59 13.26 10.47
C SER A 145 5.04 13.90 9.19
N LEU A 146 4.33 13.15 8.37
CA LEU A 146 3.68 13.64 7.16
C LEU A 146 2.43 14.46 7.45
N LYS A 147 1.97 14.48 8.69
CA LYS A 147 0.78 15.19 9.16
C LYS A 147 -0.46 14.87 8.32
N PRO A 148 -0.77 13.57 8.12
CA PRO A 148 -1.95 13.19 7.36
C PRO A 148 -3.22 13.55 8.13
N HIS A 149 -4.33 13.65 7.41
CA HIS A 149 -5.65 13.76 8.05
C HIS A 149 -5.96 12.49 8.83
N SER A 150 -5.60 11.34 8.29
CA SER A 150 -5.84 10.04 8.92
C SER A 150 -4.71 9.05 8.63
N LEU A 151 -4.50 8.14 9.57
CA LEU A 151 -3.53 7.06 9.43
C LEU A 151 -4.23 5.74 9.79
N TYR A 152 -4.16 4.78 8.89
CA TYR A 152 -4.76 3.47 9.07
C TYR A 152 -3.71 2.37 9.05
N VAL A 153 -3.77 1.48 10.01
CA VAL A 153 -2.85 0.35 10.13
C VAL A 153 -3.64 -0.95 10.06
N LEU A 154 -3.25 -1.82 9.11
CA LEU A 154 -3.78 -3.16 9.06
C LEU A 154 -2.99 -4.02 10.04
N SER A 155 -3.64 -4.44 11.11
CA SER A 155 -3.03 -5.26 12.16
C SER A 155 -3.94 -6.45 12.47
N LEU A 156 -3.34 -7.63 12.59
CA LEU A 156 -4.04 -8.85 12.96
C LEU A 156 -3.74 -9.25 14.40
#